data_b72bff74ae2168af64fd546ff79a468d
#
_entry.id   b72bff74ae2168af64fd546ff79a468d
#
_cell.length_a   1.000
_cell.length_b   1.000
_cell.length_c   1.000
_cell.angle_alpha   90.00
_cell.angle_beta   90.00
_cell.angle_gamma   90.00
#
_symmetry.space_group_name_H-M   'P 1'
#
loop_
_entity.id
_entity.type
_entity.pdbx_description
1 polymer ?
#
loop_
_entity_poly.entity_id
_entity_poly.type
_entity_poly.pdbx_seq_one_letter_code
_entity_poly.pdbx_strand_id
1 'polypeptide(L)'
;KSVFTGKELKEYLKTIAADNLMKIEVITTPSAKYETSGAVINIVLKKNDNEGLKGSVSMNNSQSYKNSQSSSVNLNYHRKRFTQSFSGSFSNNNNVMKAYNENLIYADNSLTKITSETNSNWQSPSASSSTEFELDDKNNIGLVMEYYGSNNSSVSDAQGDFFLNDVLQKFYTKTVDGEG
;
A
#
# COMPACT_ATOMS: atom_id res chain seq x y z
N LYS A 1 7.55 -17.13 11.05
CA LYS A 1 8.36 -16.22 10.21
C LYS A 1 7.48 -15.80 9.06
N SER A 2 7.11 -14.52 9.00
CA SER A 2 6.36 -13.97 7.86
C SER A 2 7.34 -13.63 6.75
N VAL A 3 7.00 -13.98 5.52
CA VAL A 3 7.76 -13.64 4.31
C VAL A 3 6.99 -12.55 3.57
N PHE A 4 7.64 -11.43 3.34
CA PHE A 4 7.04 -10.27 2.66
C PHE A 4 7.75 -10.00 1.34
N THR A 5 7.04 -9.55 0.35
CA THR A 5 7.59 -9.06 -0.91
C THR A 5 7.64 -7.53 -0.94
N GLY A 6 8.52 -6.97 -1.72
CA GLY A 6 8.83 -5.56 -1.91
C GLY A 6 7.92 -4.49 -1.29
N LYS A 7 6.69 -4.31 -1.77
CA LYS A 7 5.77 -3.28 -1.27
C LYS A 7 5.25 -3.60 0.13
N GLU A 8 4.93 -4.85 0.39
CA GLU A 8 4.42 -5.32 1.70
C GLU A 8 5.48 -5.16 2.78
N LEU A 9 6.75 -5.48 2.47
CA LEU A 9 7.87 -5.26 3.37
C LEU A 9 8.00 -3.78 3.76
N LYS A 10 7.86 -2.87 2.80
CA LYS A 10 7.94 -1.43 3.05
C LYS A 10 6.84 -0.96 4.01
N GLU A 11 5.62 -1.41 3.81
CA GLU A 11 4.51 -1.04 4.70
C GLU A 11 4.67 -1.67 6.09
N TYR A 12 5.09 -2.94 6.13
CA TYR A 12 5.38 -3.61 7.40
C TYR A 12 6.49 -2.89 8.20
N LEU A 13 7.56 -2.47 7.53
CA LEU A 13 8.67 -1.73 8.18
C LEU A 13 8.22 -0.41 8.79
N LYS A 14 7.24 0.27 8.20
CA LYS A 14 6.69 1.51 8.77
C LYS A 14 5.93 1.27 10.08
N THR A 15 5.45 0.06 10.32
CA THR A 15 4.73 -0.29 11.56
C THR A 15 5.66 -0.64 12.71
N ILE A 16 6.94 -0.90 12.42
CA ILE A 16 7.93 -1.26 13.44
C ILE A 16 8.56 0.01 14.01
N ALA A 17 8.38 0.25 15.30
CA ALA A 17 9.13 1.30 15.98
C ALA A 17 10.63 0.97 15.94
N ALA A 18 11.47 1.95 15.58
CA ALA A 18 12.91 1.76 15.48
C ALA A 18 13.53 1.21 16.76
N ASP A 19 12.98 1.58 17.92
CA ASP A 19 13.43 1.11 19.24
C ASP A 19 13.21 -0.39 19.47
N ASN A 20 12.28 -1.00 18.73
CA ASN A 20 12.03 -2.44 18.81
C ASN A 20 12.94 -3.26 17.88
N LEU A 21 13.74 -2.60 17.05
CA LEU A 21 14.65 -3.26 16.15
C LEU A 21 15.93 -3.66 16.89
N MET A 22 16.27 -4.96 16.87
CA MET A 22 17.52 -5.46 17.40
C MET A 22 18.63 -5.43 16.36
N LYS A 23 18.36 -6.02 15.19
CA LYS A 23 19.30 -6.05 14.05
C LYS A 23 18.57 -6.34 12.73
N ILE A 24 19.19 -5.95 11.65
CA ILE A 24 18.82 -6.34 10.29
C ILE A 24 19.97 -7.15 9.71
N GLU A 25 19.69 -8.34 9.25
CA GLU A 25 20.65 -9.22 8.60
C GLU A 25 20.31 -9.34 7.13
N VAL A 26 21.30 -9.12 6.26
CA VAL A 26 21.16 -9.33 4.82
C VAL A 26 21.86 -10.66 4.48
N ILE A 27 21.07 -11.63 4.05
CA ILE A 27 21.55 -12.96 3.66
C ILE A 27 21.59 -12.99 2.14
N THR A 28 22.80 -12.84 1.56
CA THR A 28 22.99 -12.79 0.11
C THR A 28 22.93 -14.17 -0.55
N THR A 29 23.18 -15.23 0.21
CA THR A 29 23.11 -16.64 -0.24
C THR A 29 22.15 -17.39 0.68
N PRO A 30 20.83 -17.23 0.51
CA PRO A 30 19.87 -17.89 1.37
C PRO A 30 19.88 -19.42 1.14
N SER A 31 19.73 -20.18 2.23
CA SER A 31 19.56 -21.62 2.13
C SER A 31 18.19 -21.96 1.53
N ALA A 32 18.02 -23.20 1.04
CA ALA A 32 16.78 -23.68 0.42
C ALA A 32 15.51 -23.48 1.27
N LYS A 33 15.64 -23.36 2.58
CA LYS A 33 14.50 -23.10 3.50
C LYS A 33 13.79 -21.77 3.28
N TYR A 34 14.36 -20.84 2.52
CA TYR A 34 13.77 -19.52 2.23
C TYR A 34 13.02 -19.49 0.91
N GLU A 35 13.03 -20.55 0.12
CA GLU A 35 12.31 -20.70 -1.16
C GLU A 35 12.51 -19.51 -2.11
N THR A 36 13.69 -18.88 -2.06
CA THR A 36 14.02 -17.74 -2.90
C THR A 36 15.44 -17.86 -3.45
N SER A 37 15.64 -17.38 -4.66
CA SER A 37 16.96 -17.23 -5.30
C SER A 37 17.59 -15.85 -5.08
N GLY A 38 16.85 -14.93 -4.50
CA GLY A 38 17.30 -13.57 -4.20
C GLY A 38 17.85 -13.41 -2.78
N ALA A 39 18.36 -12.22 -2.46
CA ALA A 39 18.79 -11.91 -1.10
C ALA A 39 17.58 -11.87 -0.14
N VAL A 40 17.79 -12.36 1.08
CA VAL A 40 16.81 -12.33 2.17
C VAL A 40 17.22 -11.28 3.19
N ILE A 41 16.28 -10.44 3.57
CA ILE A 41 16.44 -9.51 4.69
C ILE A 41 15.77 -10.13 5.91
N ASN A 42 16.57 -10.53 6.90
CA ASN A 42 16.08 -11.03 8.18
C ASN A 42 16.04 -9.87 9.18
N ILE A 43 14.83 -9.54 9.64
CA ILE A 43 14.61 -8.47 10.62
C ILE A 43 14.45 -9.14 11.98
N VAL A 44 15.40 -8.88 12.86
CA VAL A 44 15.37 -9.39 14.22
C VAL A 44 14.90 -8.27 15.15
N LEU A 45 13.75 -8.47 15.76
CA LEU A 45 13.22 -7.54 16.75
C LEU A 45 13.82 -7.86 18.12
N LYS A 46 13.94 -6.85 18.98
CA LYS A 46 14.30 -7.05 20.39
C LYS A 46 13.25 -7.94 21.03
N LYS A 47 13.69 -8.96 21.77
CA LYS A 47 12.79 -9.71 22.64
C LYS A 47 12.28 -8.72 23.70
N ASN A 48 10.99 -8.48 23.68
CA ASN A 48 10.39 -7.53 24.61
C ASN A 48 10.05 -8.29 25.89
N ASP A 49 11.00 -8.31 26.82
CA ASP A 49 10.84 -8.98 28.13
C ASP A 49 9.84 -8.25 29.04
N ASN A 50 9.32 -7.10 28.62
CA ASN A 50 8.32 -6.38 29.40
C ASN A 50 6.94 -6.98 29.14
N GLU A 51 6.40 -7.63 30.16
CA GLU A 51 5.01 -8.08 30.15
C GLU A 51 4.02 -6.92 30.09
N GLY A 52 2.87 -7.15 29.50
CA GLY A 52 1.77 -6.21 29.44
C GLY A 52 1.24 -5.96 28.04
N LEU A 53 0.36 -4.99 27.94
CA LEU A 53 -0.24 -4.52 26.70
C LEU A 53 0.49 -3.26 26.23
N LYS A 54 0.93 -3.26 24.97
CA LYS A 54 1.48 -2.10 24.29
C LYS A 54 0.69 -1.89 23.00
N GLY A 55 0.53 -0.65 22.60
CA GLY A 55 -0.15 -0.37 21.35
C GLY A 55 0.04 1.04 20.88
N SER A 56 -0.34 1.24 19.62
CA SER A 56 -0.38 2.55 18.97
C SER A 56 -1.62 2.67 18.12
N VAL A 57 -2.13 3.88 18.04
CA VAL A 57 -3.18 4.27 17.12
C VAL A 57 -2.65 5.44 16.30
N SER A 58 -2.80 5.40 15.00
CA SER A 58 -2.47 6.53 14.14
C SER A 58 -3.65 6.87 13.25
N MET A 59 -3.81 8.16 13.01
CA MET A 59 -4.76 8.71 12.06
C MET A 59 -4.06 9.77 11.24
N ASN A 60 -4.24 9.72 9.94
CA ASN A 60 -3.72 10.70 9.02
C ASN A 60 -4.84 11.19 8.12
N ASN A 61 -4.88 12.50 7.94
CA ASN A 61 -5.80 13.16 7.01
C ASN A 61 -4.99 14.07 6.10
N SER A 62 -5.16 13.89 4.81
CA SER A 62 -4.47 14.66 3.78
C SER A 62 -5.49 15.31 2.87
N GLN A 63 -5.32 16.60 2.63
CA GLN A 63 -6.16 17.39 1.75
C GLN A 63 -5.36 17.87 0.54
N SER A 64 -5.81 17.44 -0.63
CA SER A 64 -5.35 17.94 -1.92
C SER A 64 -6.59 18.44 -2.68
N TYR A 65 -6.78 18.09 -3.95
CA TYR A 65 -8.06 18.31 -4.63
C TYR A 65 -9.21 17.55 -3.96
N LYS A 66 -8.93 16.36 -3.45
CA LYS A 66 -9.86 15.55 -2.64
C LYS A 66 -9.22 15.17 -1.32
N ASN A 67 -10.05 14.85 -0.36
CA ASN A 67 -9.60 14.39 0.96
C ASN A 67 -9.23 12.92 0.92
N SER A 68 -8.09 12.57 1.53
CA SER A 68 -7.63 11.20 1.73
C SER A 68 -7.38 10.97 3.22
N GLN A 69 -7.76 9.80 3.69
CA GLN A 69 -7.70 9.44 5.11
C GLN A 69 -7.06 8.08 5.28
N SER A 70 -6.27 7.92 6.33
CA SER A 70 -5.80 6.61 6.77
C SER A 70 -5.80 6.51 8.28
N SER A 71 -6.09 5.31 8.76
CA SER A 71 -6.04 4.98 10.18
C SER A 71 -5.39 3.63 10.38
N SER A 72 -4.67 3.48 11.47
CA SER A 72 -4.13 2.19 11.88
C SER A 72 -4.12 2.02 13.39
N VAL A 73 -4.23 0.77 13.81
CA VAL A 73 -4.11 0.33 15.18
C VAL A 73 -3.14 -0.82 15.24
N ASN A 74 -2.22 -0.79 16.21
CA ASN A 74 -1.31 -1.87 16.51
C ASN A 74 -1.38 -2.15 18.00
N LEU A 75 -1.60 -3.41 18.36
CA LEU A 75 -1.66 -3.88 19.73
C LEU A 75 -0.72 -5.08 19.87
N ASN A 76 0.06 -5.09 20.93
CA ASN A 76 0.91 -6.22 21.29
C ASN A 76 0.73 -6.51 22.78
N TYR A 77 0.32 -7.72 23.08
CA TYR A 77 0.19 -8.24 24.44
C TYR A 77 1.21 -9.36 24.64
N HIS A 78 2.04 -9.20 25.67
CA HIS A 78 3.01 -10.23 26.05
C HIS A 78 2.84 -10.57 27.53
N ARG A 79 2.77 -11.84 27.85
CA ARG A 79 2.75 -12.34 29.22
C ARG A 79 3.43 -13.69 29.29
N LYS A 80 4.55 -13.76 30.02
CA LYS A 80 5.35 -14.98 30.17
C LYS A 80 5.71 -15.58 28.79
N ARG A 81 5.12 -16.72 28.46
CA ARG A 81 5.34 -17.49 27.24
C ARG A 81 4.31 -17.20 26.13
N PHE A 82 3.39 -16.29 26.39
CA PHE A 82 2.31 -15.97 25.47
C PHE A 82 2.50 -14.59 24.86
N THR A 83 2.46 -14.51 23.55
CA THR A 83 2.48 -13.24 22.81
C THR A 83 1.30 -13.20 21.86
N GLN A 84 0.55 -12.12 21.90
CA GLN A 84 -0.53 -11.81 20.97
C GLN A 84 -0.26 -10.47 20.34
N SER A 85 -0.18 -10.43 19.01
CA SER A 85 -0.11 -9.19 18.24
C SER A 85 -1.35 -9.03 17.38
N PHE A 86 -1.84 -7.83 17.28
CA PHE A 86 -2.93 -7.45 16.40
C PHE A 86 -2.55 -6.16 15.69
N SER A 87 -2.76 -6.10 14.38
CA SER A 87 -2.70 -4.87 13.63
C SER A 87 -3.91 -4.76 12.69
N GLY A 88 -4.41 -3.54 12.56
CA GLY A 88 -5.47 -3.23 11.62
C GLY A 88 -5.20 -1.88 10.96
N SER A 89 -5.51 -1.76 9.69
CA SER A 89 -5.45 -0.48 9.01
C SER A 89 -6.58 -0.33 7.99
N PHE A 90 -6.92 0.91 7.76
CA PHE A 90 -7.83 1.31 6.69
C PHE A 90 -7.28 2.56 6.03
N SER A 91 -7.21 2.56 4.72
CA SER A 91 -6.92 3.76 3.95
C SER A 91 -7.96 4.00 2.88
N ASN A 92 -8.34 5.27 2.71
CA ASN A 92 -9.21 5.76 1.66
C ASN A 92 -8.48 6.89 0.94
N ASN A 93 -7.90 6.56 -0.21
CA ASN A 93 -7.12 7.49 -1.00
C ASN A 93 -7.93 7.98 -2.19
N ASN A 94 -8.10 9.28 -2.26
CA ASN A 94 -8.76 9.96 -3.36
C ASN A 94 -7.74 10.75 -4.16
N ASN A 95 -7.74 10.56 -5.46
CA ASN A 95 -6.84 11.26 -6.36
C ASN A 95 -7.60 11.86 -7.55
N VAL A 96 -7.16 13.03 -7.98
CA VAL A 96 -7.59 13.68 -9.22
C VAL A 96 -6.37 13.90 -10.09
N MET A 97 -6.39 13.35 -11.26
CA MET A 97 -5.34 13.54 -12.26
C MET A 97 -5.92 14.29 -13.45
N LYS A 98 -5.31 15.41 -13.80
CA LYS A 98 -5.64 16.19 -15.00
C LYS A 98 -4.50 16.06 -15.99
N ALA A 99 -4.81 15.72 -17.22
CA ALA A 99 -3.86 15.64 -18.31
C ALA A 99 -4.32 16.48 -19.49
N TYR A 100 -3.37 17.14 -20.12
CA TYR A 100 -3.56 17.87 -21.36
C TYR A 100 -2.56 17.36 -22.38
N ASN A 101 -3.05 16.97 -23.53
CA ASN A 101 -2.25 16.54 -24.66
C ASN A 101 -2.58 17.39 -25.87
N GLU A 102 -1.54 17.85 -26.54
CA GLU A 102 -1.63 18.60 -27.80
C GLU A 102 -0.75 17.94 -28.84
N ASN A 103 -1.31 17.61 -29.97
CA ASN A 103 -0.61 16.98 -31.08
C ASN A 103 -0.85 17.76 -32.37
N LEU A 104 0.23 18.36 -32.87
CA LEU A 104 0.23 19.11 -34.15
C LEU A 104 0.93 18.31 -35.21
N ILE A 105 0.24 18.07 -36.31
CA ILE A 105 0.77 17.40 -37.51
C ILE A 105 1.00 18.46 -38.59
N TYR A 106 2.25 18.76 -38.86
CA TYR A 106 2.64 19.81 -39.81
C TYR A 106 2.32 19.47 -41.26
N ALA A 107 2.21 18.19 -41.61
CA ALA A 107 2.00 17.73 -42.99
C ALA A 107 0.65 18.18 -43.57
N ASP A 108 -0.39 18.24 -42.72
CA ASP A 108 -1.74 18.62 -43.12
C ASP A 108 -2.30 19.77 -42.30
N ASN A 109 -1.44 20.40 -41.46
CA ASN A 109 -1.81 21.45 -40.53
C ASN A 109 -2.98 21.09 -39.61
N SER A 110 -2.99 19.83 -39.13
CA SER A 110 -4.02 19.38 -38.20
C SER A 110 -3.53 19.45 -36.75
N LEU A 111 -4.42 19.81 -35.86
CA LEU A 111 -4.16 19.95 -34.45
C LEU A 111 -5.22 19.19 -33.65
N THR A 112 -4.78 18.30 -32.78
CA THR A 112 -5.64 17.62 -31.82
C THR A 112 -5.29 18.06 -30.38
N LYS A 113 -6.29 18.53 -29.63
CA LYS A 113 -6.18 18.88 -28.22
C LYS A 113 -7.06 17.93 -27.42
N ILE A 114 -6.49 17.28 -26.43
CA ILE A 114 -7.21 16.37 -25.53
C ILE A 114 -6.98 16.82 -24.10
N THR A 115 -8.06 17.11 -23.40
CA THR A 115 -8.06 17.35 -21.96
C THR A 115 -8.77 16.18 -21.29
N SER A 116 -8.16 15.62 -20.27
CA SER A 116 -8.78 14.56 -19.47
C SER A 116 -8.65 14.83 -17.98
N GLU A 117 -9.70 14.45 -17.26
CA GLU A 117 -9.72 14.45 -15.80
C GLU A 117 -10.09 13.03 -15.33
N THR A 118 -9.22 12.42 -14.54
CA THR A 118 -9.45 11.11 -13.93
C THR A 118 -9.60 11.27 -12.43
N ASN A 119 -10.74 10.85 -11.94
CA ASN A 119 -11.05 10.78 -10.52
C ASN A 119 -10.93 9.33 -10.08
N SER A 120 -10.05 9.04 -9.13
CA SER A 120 -9.88 7.68 -8.59
C SER A 120 -10.03 7.66 -7.08
N ASN A 121 -10.65 6.60 -6.59
CA ASN A 121 -10.77 6.26 -5.19
C ASN A 121 -10.21 4.85 -4.96
N TRP A 122 -9.35 4.72 -3.98
CA TRP A 122 -8.77 3.45 -3.57
C TRP A 122 -8.96 3.25 -2.08
N GLN A 123 -9.65 2.17 -1.72
CA GLN A 123 -9.85 1.75 -0.34
C GLN A 123 -9.08 0.46 -0.07
N SER A 124 -8.35 0.43 1.03
CA SER A 124 -7.51 -0.71 1.42
C SER A 124 -7.69 -1.02 2.89
N PRO A 125 -8.65 -1.87 3.25
CA PRO A 125 -8.72 -2.45 4.59
C PRO A 125 -7.67 -3.56 4.75
N SER A 126 -7.03 -3.63 5.92
CA SER A 126 -6.19 -4.76 6.30
C SER A 126 -6.33 -5.07 7.78
N ALA A 127 -6.19 -6.34 8.12
CA ALA A 127 -6.11 -6.80 9.49
C ALA A 127 -5.15 -7.99 9.59
N SER A 128 -4.35 -8.03 10.63
CA SER A 128 -3.55 -9.21 10.94
C SER A 128 -3.56 -9.51 12.43
N SER A 129 -3.48 -10.78 12.75
CA SER A 129 -3.42 -11.29 14.11
C SER A 129 -2.38 -12.40 14.18
N SER A 130 -1.46 -12.30 15.12
CA SER A 130 -0.43 -13.30 15.35
C SER A 130 -0.44 -13.70 16.82
N THR A 131 -0.58 -14.98 17.06
CA THR A 131 -0.53 -15.59 18.38
C THR A 131 0.69 -16.51 18.43
N GLU A 132 1.50 -16.40 19.46
CA GLU A 132 2.67 -17.24 19.70
C GLU A 132 2.69 -17.72 21.15
N PHE A 133 2.99 -18.98 21.31
CA PHE A 133 3.18 -19.61 22.61
C PHE A 133 4.52 -20.36 22.63
N GLU A 134 5.42 -19.95 23.53
CA GLU A 134 6.70 -20.60 23.77
C GLU A 134 6.49 -21.87 24.62
N LEU A 135 6.66 -23.05 24.01
CA LEU A 135 6.56 -24.35 24.70
C LEU A 135 7.74 -24.55 25.66
N ASP A 136 8.92 -24.22 25.16
CA ASP A 136 10.19 -24.21 25.90
C ASP A 136 11.16 -23.19 25.25
N ASP A 137 12.41 -23.15 25.74
CA ASP A 137 13.43 -22.17 25.27
C ASP A 137 13.82 -22.35 23.79
N LYS A 138 13.46 -23.48 23.17
CA LYS A 138 13.82 -23.82 21.79
C LYS A 138 12.63 -23.99 20.86
N ASN A 139 11.45 -24.23 21.42
CA ASN A 139 10.25 -24.58 20.67
C ASN A 139 9.13 -23.61 20.95
N ASN A 140 8.51 -23.11 19.90
CA ASN A 140 7.31 -22.29 19.95
C ASN A 140 6.26 -22.81 18.96
N ILE A 141 5.02 -22.53 19.24
CA ILE A 141 3.87 -22.74 18.36
C ILE A 141 3.18 -21.42 18.15
N GLY A 142 2.77 -21.15 16.93
CA GLY A 142 2.08 -19.89 16.60
C GLY A 142 1.06 -20.05 15.50
N LEU A 143 0.13 -19.09 15.47
CA LEU A 143 -0.89 -18.94 14.43
C LEU A 143 -0.84 -17.50 13.93
N VAL A 144 -0.83 -17.32 12.62
CA VAL A 144 -0.95 -16.04 11.96
C VAL A 144 -2.20 -16.05 11.09
N MET A 145 -2.99 -15.02 11.20
CA MET A 145 -4.16 -14.75 10.36
C MET A 145 -4.00 -13.37 9.75
N GLU A 146 -4.22 -13.27 8.45
CA GLU A 146 -4.08 -12.02 7.71
C GLU A 146 -5.27 -11.82 6.77
N TYR A 147 -5.72 -10.61 6.68
CA TYR A 147 -6.76 -10.17 5.75
C TYR A 147 -6.31 -8.89 5.06
N TYR A 148 -6.41 -8.89 3.75
CA TYR A 148 -6.15 -7.73 2.89
C TYR A 148 -7.31 -7.59 1.92
N GLY A 149 -7.85 -6.38 1.85
CA GLY A 149 -8.88 -6.01 0.89
C GLY A 149 -8.39 -4.84 0.03
N SER A 150 -8.89 -4.79 -1.18
CA SER A 150 -8.69 -3.66 -2.09
C SER A 150 -9.98 -3.42 -2.85
N ASN A 151 -10.40 -2.18 -2.89
CA ASN A 151 -11.50 -1.73 -3.73
C ASN A 151 -11.04 -0.45 -4.45
N ASN A 152 -11.12 -0.47 -5.76
CA ASN A 152 -10.69 0.65 -6.60
C ASN A 152 -11.84 1.04 -7.54
N SER A 153 -12.12 2.32 -7.58
CA SER A 153 -13.02 2.89 -8.60
C SER A 153 -12.37 4.08 -9.26
N SER A 154 -12.54 4.21 -10.56
CA SER A 154 -12.05 5.37 -11.32
C SER A 154 -13.05 5.80 -12.37
N VAL A 155 -13.22 7.10 -12.50
CA VAL A 155 -14.00 7.72 -13.57
C VAL A 155 -13.07 8.67 -14.31
N SER A 156 -12.97 8.49 -15.61
CA SER A 156 -12.16 9.33 -16.48
C SER A 156 -13.04 9.99 -17.52
N ASP A 157 -13.07 11.30 -17.49
CA ASP A 157 -13.72 12.15 -18.49
C ASP A 157 -12.68 12.75 -19.42
N ALA A 158 -12.86 12.62 -20.71
CA ALA A 158 -12.00 13.19 -21.72
C ALA A 158 -12.80 14.02 -22.72
N GLN A 159 -12.24 15.16 -23.08
CA GLN A 159 -12.74 16.03 -24.15
C GLN A 159 -11.65 16.18 -25.20
N GLY A 160 -12.03 16.10 -26.46
CA GLY A 160 -11.10 16.24 -27.58
C GLY A 160 -11.62 17.16 -28.64
N ASP A 161 -10.78 18.10 -29.08
CA ASP A 161 -10.99 19.02 -30.16
C ASP A 161 -10.03 18.69 -31.32
N PHE A 162 -10.57 18.56 -32.51
CA PHE A 162 -9.79 18.38 -33.73
C PHE A 162 -9.95 19.61 -34.64
N PHE A 163 -8.82 20.23 -34.97
CA PHE A 163 -8.73 21.38 -35.88
C PHE A 163 -8.01 20.98 -37.15
N LEU A 164 -8.46 21.54 -38.28
CA LEU A 164 -7.77 21.50 -39.55
C LEU A 164 -7.66 22.93 -40.10
N ASN A 165 -6.44 23.40 -40.36
CA ASN A 165 -6.17 24.77 -40.76
C ASN A 165 -6.81 25.81 -39.80
N ASP A 166 -6.63 25.58 -38.49
CA ASP A 166 -7.17 26.40 -37.39
C ASP A 166 -8.70 26.44 -37.30
N VAL A 167 -9.41 25.64 -38.06
CA VAL A 167 -10.86 25.51 -38.02
C VAL A 167 -11.25 24.25 -37.26
N LEU A 168 -12.08 24.39 -36.22
CA LEU A 168 -12.61 23.25 -35.48
C LEU A 168 -13.47 22.38 -36.38
N GLN A 169 -13.07 21.12 -36.55
CA GLN A 169 -13.76 20.16 -37.42
C GLN A 169 -14.61 19.18 -36.59
N LYS A 170 -14.13 18.79 -35.41
CA LYS A 170 -14.77 17.78 -34.57
C LYS A 170 -14.53 18.05 -33.12
N PHE A 171 -15.58 17.87 -32.34
CA PHE A 171 -15.55 17.81 -30.89
C PHE A 171 -16.08 16.45 -30.43
N TYR A 172 -15.47 15.85 -29.43
CA TYR A 172 -15.95 14.63 -28.80
C TYR A 172 -15.73 14.65 -27.29
N THR A 173 -16.60 13.92 -26.61
CA THR A 173 -16.46 13.64 -25.18
C THR A 173 -16.50 12.12 -24.96
N LYS A 174 -15.76 11.64 -23.99
CA LYS A 174 -15.76 10.24 -23.60
C LYS A 174 -15.64 10.12 -22.11
N THR A 175 -16.53 9.35 -21.49
CA THR A 175 -16.45 8.93 -20.08
C THR A 175 -16.11 7.44 -20.05
N VAL A 176 -15.19 7.06 -19.18
CA VAL A 176 -14.79 5.68 -18.94
C VAL A 176 -14.87 5.42 -17.45
N ASP A 177 -15.68 4.46 -17.07
CA ASP A 177 -15.79 3.97 -15.69
C ASP A 177 -14.95 2.70 -15.55
N GLY A 178 -14.13 2.63 -14.51
CA GLY A 178 -13.32 1.48 -14.13
C GLY A 178 -13.61 1.08 -12.69
N GLU A 179 -13.94 -0.18 -12.49
CA GLU A 179 -14.08 -0.82 -11.17
C GLU A 179 -13.17 -2.05 -11.13
N GLY A 180 -12.53 -2.26 -9.96
CA GLY A 180 -11.61 -3.38 -9.76
C GLY A 180 -11.40 -3.73 -8.29
#